data_892b769d50123dd6202349070dcd47bd
#
_entry.id   892b769d50123dd6202349070dcd47bd
#
_cell.length_a   1.000
_cell.length_b   1.000
_cell.length_c   1.000
_cell.angle_alpha   90.00
_cell.angle_beta   90.00
_cell.angle_gamma   90.00
#
_symmetry.space_group_name_H-M   'P 1'
#
loop_
_entity.id
_entity.type
_entity.pdbx_description
1 polymer ?
#
loop_
_entity_poly.entity_id
_entity_poly.type
_entity_poly.pdbx_seq_one_letter_code
_entity_poly.pdbx_strand_id
1 'polypeptide(L)'
;AGLSGGGSVVTDSREAWDRCFDICFNGVRWGVLAFLDALIKSDEGHIVNTSSVNGFWASIGPDRPHTAYSAAKFAVKGFTEALITDMQVNAPHVLVSVVMPGHIGTSIIQNSMNFGARTLSDDDKELMSLADQMFRENAPMSAADATTVILTDVLAERWRILVGDDAYALDSAVRADPENAYDGSM
;
A
#
# COMPACT_ATOMS: atom_id res chain seq x y z
N ALA A 1 3.04 5.80 6.40
CA ALA A 1 4.41 5.33 6.20
C ALA A 1 4.41 4.10 5.31
N GLY A 2 5.44 3.94 4.49
CA GLY A 2 5.58 2.80 3.62
C GLY A 2 7.00 2.72 3.07
N LEU A 3 7.49 1.51 2.87
CA LEU A 3 8.74 1.20 2.20
C LEU A 3 8.44 0.29 1.02
N SER A 4 9.15 0.48 -0.08
CA SER A 4 9.24 -0.46 -1.20
C SER A 4 10.56 -1.22 -1.05
N GLY A 5 10.54 -2.41 -0.45
CA GLY A 5 11.75 -3.18 -0.20
C GLY A 5 11.44 -4.65 0.08
N GLY A 6 12.46 -5.47 0.36
CA GLY A 6 12.28 -6.89 0.62
C GLY A 6 11.70 -7.61 -0.60
N GLY A 7 12.35 -7.45 -1.77
CA GLY A 7 11.83 -7.97 -3.04
C GLY A 7 11.82 -9.49 -3.09
N SER A 8 12.95 -10.11 -2.84
CA SER A 8 13.15 -11.55 -3.02
C SER A 8 13.35 -12.28 -1.70
N VAL A 9 12.61 -13.35 -1.48
CA VAL A 9 12.86 -14.27 -0.36
C VAL A 9 14.10 -15.14 -0.58
N VAL A 10 14.66 -15.14 -1.80
CA VAL A 10 15.84 -15.95 -2.16
C VAL A 10 17.13 -15.16 -2.00
N THR A 11 17.13 -13.89 -2.38
CA THR A 11 18.36 -13.09 -2.49
C THR A 11 18.47 -11.97 -1.45
N ASP A 12 17.36 -11.50 -0.88
CA ASP A 12 17.39 -10.44 0.11
C ASP A 12 17.61 -10.99 1.52
N SER A 13 18.13 -10.16 2.42
CA SER A 13 18.27 -10.55 3.81
C SER A 13 16.91 -10.66 4.50
N ARG A 14 16.82 -11.58 5.47
CA ARG A 14 15.62 -11.75 6.27
C ARG A 14 15.23 -10.46 6.99
N GLU A 15 16.21 -9.72 7.51
CA GLU A 15 16.01 -8.46 8.21
C GLU A 15 15.39 -7.39 7.30
N ALA A 16 15.79 -7.34 6.02
CA ALA A 16 15.19 -6.41 5.05
C ALA A 16 13.73 -6.77 4.77
N TRP A 17 13.45 -8.07 4.62
CA TRP A 17 12.10 -8.58 4.41
C TRP A 17 11.19 -8.29 5.62
N ASP A 18 11.62 -8.70 6.82
CA ASP A 18 10.87 -8.52 8.07
C ASP A 18 10.61 -7.02 8.33
N ARG A 19 11.62 -6.16 8.12
CA ARG A 19 11.47 -4.70 8.27
C ARG A 19 10.45 -4.09 7.33
N CYS A 20 10.44 -4.52 6.06
CA CYS A 20 9.44 -4.03 5.10
C CYS A 20 8.03 -4.43 5.54
N PHE A 21 7.85 -5.66 5.95
CA PHE A 21 6.57 -6.17 6.44
C PHE A 21 6.13 -5.44 7.72
N ASP A 22 7.02 -5.26 8.67
CA ASP A 22 6.73 -4.57 9.94
C ASP A 22 6.28 -3.12 9.71
N ILE A 23 6.98 -2.38 8.87
CA ILE A 23 6.62 -0.97 8.61
C ILE A 23 5.30 -0.91 7.83
N CYS A 24 5.12 -1.75 6.80
CA CYS A 24 3.98 -1.65 5.90
C CYS A 24 2.70 -2.27 6.45
N PHE A 25 2.77 -3.29 7.30
CA PHE A 25 1.61 -3.93 7.93
C PHE A 25 1.49 -3.65 9.41
N ASN A 26 2.50 -4.02 10.23
CA ASN A 26 2.40 -3.85 11.68
C ASN A 26 2.26 -2.38 12.08
N GLY A 27 2.88 -1.45 11.33
CA GLY A 27 2.67 -0.02 11.54
C GLY A 27 1.21 0.42 11.39
N VAL A 28 0.49 -0.13 10.40
CA VAL A 28 -0.96 0.11 10.22
C VAL A 28 -1.75 -0.51 11.36
N ARG A 29 -1.48 -1.76 11.69
CA ARG A 29 -2.15 -2.47 12.78
C ARG A 29 -1.96 -1.75 14.12
N TRP A 30 -0.75 -1.34 14.45
CA TRP A 30 -0.46 -0.60 15.68
C TRP A 30 -1.14 0.77 15.70
N GLY A 31 -1.22 1.45 14.54
CA GLY A 31 -1.98 2.70 14.42
C GLY A 31 -3.45 2.50 14.75
N VAL A 32 -4.09 1.50 14.17
CA VAL A 32 -5.50 1.18 14.49
C VAL A 32 -5.67 0.91 15.98
N LEU A 33 -4.85 0.04 16.57
CA LEU A 33 -4.96 -0.31 18.00
C LEU A 33 -4.72 0.90 18.92
N ALA A 34 -3.81 1.79 18.57
CA ALA A 34 -3.49 2.96 19.40
C ALA A 34 -4.64 3.97 19.46
N PHE A 35 -5.44 4.09 18.41
CA PHE A 35 -6.54 5.04 18.33
C PHE A 35 -7.92 4.43 18.55
N LEU A 36 -8.03 3.11 18.59
CA LEU A 36 -9.31 2.40 18.63
C LEU A 36 -10.20 2.83 19.80
N ASP A 37 -9.65 2.91 21.00
CA ASP A 37 -10.41 3.31 22.19
C ASP A 37 -10.96 4.74 22.08
N ALA A 38 -10.23 5.64 21.42
CA ALA A 38 -10.67 7.00 21.20
C ALA A 38 -11.78 7.06 20.15
N LEU A 39 -11.65 6.28 19.07
CA LEU A 39 -12.65 6.15 18.03
C LEU A 39 -13.96 5.56 18.55
N ILE A 40 -13.89 4.51 19.38
CA ILE A 40 -15.07 3.89 19.99
C ILE A 40 -15.82 4.86 20.93
N LYS A 41 -15.09 5.78 21.61
CA LYS A 41 -15.66 6.75 22.53
C LYS A 41 -16.13 8.04 21.86
N SER A 42 -15.81 8.27 20.59
CA SER A 42 -16.29 9.42 19.83
C SER A 42 -17.70 9.20 19.30
N ASP A 43 -18.38 10.28 18.94
CA ASP A 43 -19.73 10.22 18.34
C ASP A 43 -19.68 9.67 16.91
N GLU A 44 -18.54 9.87 16.22
CA GLU A 44 -18.25 9.37 14.87
C GLU A 44 -16.76 9.04 14.74
N GLY A 45 -16.43 8.10 13.89
CA GLY A 45 -15.04 7.73 13.62
C GLY A 45 -14.87 7.10 12.25
N HIS A 46 -13.66 7.20 11.69
CA HIS A 46 -13.35 6.59 10.41
C HIS A 46 -11.92 6.05 10.40
N ILE A 47 -11.76 4.76 10.25
CA ILE A 47 -10.47 4.09 10.06
C ILE A 47 -10.18 4.05 8.56
N VAL A 48 -9.11 4.73 8.12
CA VAL A 48 -8.70 4.76 6.72
C VAL A 48 -7.30 4.16 6.61
N ASN A 49 -7.20 2.95 6.11
CA ASN A 49 -5.94 2.23 5.97
C ASN A 49 -5.47 2.22 4.51
N THR A 50 -4.20 2.54 4.29
CA THR A 50 -3.60 2.59 2.95
C THR A 50 -2.90 1.28 2.62
N SER A 51 -3.51 0.49 1.73
CA SER A 51 -2.91 -0.67 1.07
C SER A 51 -2.16 -0.22 -0.21
N SER A 52 -2.40 -0.87 -1.34
CA SER A 52 -1.85 -0.62 -2.67
C SER A 52 -2.61 -1.48 -3.68
N VAL A 53 -2.42 -1.27 -4.98
CA VAL A 53 -2.72 -2.28 -6.00
C VAL A 53 -2.00 -3.59 -5.71
N ASN A 54 -0.81 -3.54 -5.11
CA ASN A 54 -0.10 -4.73 -4.62
C ASN A 54 -0.78 -5.43 -3.43
N GLY A 55 -1.91 -4.96 -2.96
CA GLY A 55 -2.78 -5.65 -2.00
C GLY A 55 -3.83 -6.57 -2.66
N PHE A 56 -3.92 -6.57 -3.99
CA PHE A 56 -4.76 -7.50 -4.75
C PHE A 56 -4.04 -8.11 -5.97
N TRP A 57 -2.90 -7.57 -6.36
CA TRP A 57 -2.02 -8.11 -7.40
C TRP A 57 -0.56 -8.00 -6.95
N ALA A 58 0.09 -9.16 -6.69
CA ALA A 58 1.41 -9.22 -6.05
C ALA A 58 2.58 -9.11 -7.05
N SER A 59 2.43 -8.28 -8.10
CA SER A 59 3.47 -8.06 -9.11
C SER A 59 3.73 -6.58 -9.34
N ILE A 60 4.92 -6.26 -9.83
CA ILE A 60 5.30 -4.94 -10.36
C ILE A 60 5.95 -5.08 -11.74
N GLY A 61 5.62 -6.17 -12.43
CA GLY A 61 6.16 -6.52 -13.74
C GLY A 61 7.11 -7.72 -13.69
N PRO A 62 7.50 -8.24 -14.85
CA PRO A 62 8.37 -9.41 -14.97
C PRO A 62 9.74 -9.13 -14.34
N ASP A 63 10.39 -10.18 -13.82
CA ASP A 63 11.74 -10.16 -13.26
C ASP A 63 11.95 -9.20 -12.06
N ARG A 64 10.85 -8.76 -11.45
CA ARG A 64 10.87 -7.87 -10.27
C ARG A 64 10.18 -8.50 -9.07
N PRO A 65 10.88 -9.34 -8.28
CA PRO A 65 10.30 -9.91 -7.06
C PRO A 65 9.92 -8.80 -6.08
N HIS A 66 8.74 -8.93 -5.46
CA HIS A 66 8.19 -7.90 -4.56
C HIS A 66 7.45 -8.53 -3.38
N THR A 67 8.03 -9.57 -2.79
CA THR A 67 7.34 -10.48 -1.88
C THR A 67 6.95 -9.85 -0.54
N ALA A 68 7.85 -9.13 0.13
CA ALA A 68 7.56 -8.55 1.45
C ALA A 68 6.52 -7.44 1.37
N TYR A 69 6.68 -6.51 0.43
CA TYR A 69 5.74 -5.41 0.25
C TYR A 69 4.35 -5.91 -0.15
N SER A 70 4.28 -6.78 -1.15
CA SER A 70 2.99 -7.34 -1.58
C SER A 70 2.32 -8.11 -0.45
N ALA A 71 3.05 -8.98 0.26
CA ALA A 71 2.51 -9.70 1.42
C ALA A 71 1.95 -8.74 2.48
N ALA A 72 2.68 -7.66 2.81
CA ALA A 72 2.24 -6.64 3.75
C ALA A 72 0.98 -5.91 3.27
N LYS A 73 0.90 -5.56 1.97
CA LYS A 73 -0.25 -4.83 1.40
C LYS A 73 -1.49 -5.71 1.26
N PHE A 74 -1.35 -7.01 0.95
CA PHE A 74 -2.44 -7.99 1.09
C PHE A 74 -2.90 -8.11 2.54
N ALA A 75 -1.97 -8.16 3.50
CA ALA A 75 -2.31 -8.20 4.92
C ALA A 75 -3.06 -6.94 5.36
N VAL A 76 -2.64 -5.73 4.93
CA VAL A 76 -3.38 -4.48 5.21
C VAL A 76 -4.79 -4.54 4.64
N LYS A 77 -4.95 -4.98 3.38
CA LYS A 77 -6.26 -5.12 2.76
C LYS A 77 -7.14 -6.09 3.53
N GLY A 78 -6.66 -7.31 3.77
CA GLY A 78 -7.43 -8.34 4.49
C GLY A 78 -7.79 -7.93 5.92
N PHE A 79 -6.86 -7.34 6.66
CA PHE A 79 -7.11 -6.79 7.99
C PHE A 79 -8.17 -5.68 7.96
N THR A 80 -8.08 -4.75 7.01
CA THR A 80 -9.03 -3.63 6.91
C THR A 80 -10.43 -4.11 6.50
N GLU A 81 -10.52 -5.06 5.57
CA GLU A 81 -11.81 -5.65 5.20
C GLU A 81 -12.45 -6.42 6.36
N ALA A 82 -11.65 -7.13 7.16
CA ALA A 82 -12.14 -7.80 8.37
C ALA A 82 -12.64 -6.79 9.43
N LEU A 83 -11.97 -5.65 9.57
CA LEU A 83 -12.41 -4.57 10.47
C LEU A 83 -13.81 -4.03 10.11
N ILE A 84 -14.24 -4.07 8.85
CA ILE A 84 -15.57 -3.62 8.44
C ILE A 84 -16.63 -4.40 9.23
N THR A 85 -16.54 -5.73 9.24
CA THR A 85 -17.49 -6.57 9.98
C THR A 85 -17.33 -6.41 11.49
N ASP A 86 -16.11 -6.29 11.98
CA ASP A 86 -15.83 -6.11 13.40
C ASP A 86 -16.45 -4.81 13.92
N MET A 87 -16.24 -3.70 13.22
CA MET A 87 -16.83 -2.40 13.59
C MET A 87 -18.34 -2.39 13.45
N GLN A 88 -18.91 -3.01 12.42
CA GLN A 88 -20.38 -3.13 12.29
C GLN A 88 -21.03 -3.81 13.49
N VAL A 89 -20.35 -4.76 14.13
CA VAL A 89 -20.86 -5.48 15.30
C VAL A 89 -20.59 -4.75 16.60
N ASN A 90 -19.37 -4.20 16.77
CA ASN A 90 -18.88 -3.75 18.08
C ASN A 90 -18.84 -2.22 18.23
N ALA A 91 -18.77 -1.45 17.13
CA ALA A 91 -18.73 0.01 17.11
C ALA A 91 -19.30 0.56 15.78
N PRO A 92 -20.61 0.43 15.49
CA PRO A 92 -21.20 0.69 14.18
C PRO A 92 -21.12 2.14 13.71
N HIS A 93 -20.76 3.09 14.58
CA HIS A 93 -20.48 4.49 14.27
C HIS A 93 -19.05 4.72 13.75
N VAL A 94 -18.18 3.68 13.80
CA VAL A 94 -16.81 3.77 13.28
C VAL A 94 -16.76 3.14 11.90
N LEU A 95 -16.62 3.98 10.88
CA LEU A 95 -16.49 3.57 9.50
C LEU A 95 -15.09 3.03 9.20
N VAL A 96 -14.97 2.22 8.15
CA VAL A 96 -13.71 1.61 7.75
C VAL A 96 -13.53 1.70 6.24
N SER A 97 -12.37 2.21 5.79
CA SER A 97 -12.01 2.28 4.37
C SER A 97 -10.64 1.70 4.12
N VAL A 98 -10.50 0.99 3.01
CA VAL A 98 -9.21 0.57 2.45
C VAL A 98 -8.90 1.38 1.20
N VAL A 99 -7.76 2.05 1.19
CA VAL A 99 -7.26 2.82 0.04
C VAL A 99 -6.23 1.97 -0.71
N MET A 100 -6.39 1.83 -2.01
CA MET A 100 -5.53 1.03 -2.88
C MET A 100 -5.01 1.88 -4.05
N PRO A 101 -3.91 2.64 -3.83
CA PRO A 101 -3.31 3.44 -4.88
C PRO A 101 -2.59 2.59 -5.92
N GLY A 102 -2.66 3.04 -7.18
CA GLY A 102 -1.77 2.63 -8.24
C GLY A 102 -0.42 3.38 -8.18
N HIS A 103 0.12 3.76 -9.32
CA HIS A 103 1.37 4.51 -9.41
C HIS A 103 1.11 6.01 -9.15
N ILE A 104 1.39 6.44 -7.93
CA ILE A 104 1.26 7.83 -7.48
C ILE A 104 2.65 8.44 -7.29
N GLY A 105 2.81 9.69 -7.74
CA GLY A 105 4.06 10.46 -7.65
C GLY A 105 4.42 10.84 -6.21
N THR A 106 4.91 9.85 -5.44
CA THR A 106 5.31 10.01 -4.03
C THR A 106 6.80 9.73 -3.85
N SER A 107 7.34 10.08 -2.69
CA SER A 107 8.74 9.82 -2.32
C SER A 107 8.95 8.40 -1.75
N ILE A 108 8.20 7.39 -2.19
CA ILE A 108 8.31 6.04 -1.62
C ILE A 108 9.68 5.41 -1.87
N ILE A 109 10.29 5.66 -3.02
CA ILE A 109 11.65 5.16 -3.35
C ILE A 109 12.68 5.83 -2.44
N GLN A 110 12.64 7.16 -2.30
CA GLN A 110 13.52 7.91 -1.41
C GLN A 110 13.38 7.45 0.05
N ASN A 111 12.16 7.22 0.52
CA ASN A 111 11.92 6.70 1.87
C ASN A 111 12.53 5.31 2.03
N SER A 112 12.45 4.46 1.01
CA SER A 112 13.02 3.11 1.03
C SER A 112 14.55 3.15 1.12
N MET A 113 15.20 4.14 0.49
CA MET A 113 16.65 4.37 0.63
C MET A 113 17.01 4.77 2.06
N ASN A 114 16.31 5.74 2.62
CA ASN A 114 16.62 6.32 3.94
C ASN A 114 16.41 5.32 5.08
N PHE A 115 15.49 4.39 4.93
CA PHE A 115 15.12 3.40 5.95
C PHE A 115 15.49 1.96 5.58
N GLY A 116 16.16 1.74 4.44
CA GLY A 116 16.67 0.44 4.05
C GLY A 116 17.73 -0.09 5.01
N ALA A 117 17.81 -1.41 5.14
CA ALA A 117 18.81 -2.07 6.00
C ALA A 117 20.21 -2.11 5.35
N ARG A 118 20.35 -1.68 4.10
CA ARG A 118 21.58 -1.79 3.32
C ARG A 118 22.34 -0.47 3.28
N THR A 119 23.64 -0.51 3.55
CA THR A 119 24.54 0.60 3.27
C THR A 119 24.76 0.68 1.76
N LEU A 120 24.31 1.77 1.14
CA LEU A 120 24.43 1.99 -0.30
C LEU A 120 25.78 2.62 -0.63
N SER A 121 26.41 2.22 -1.72
CA SER A 121 27.53 2.94 -2.33
C SER A 121 27.05 4.30 -2.88
N ASP A 122 27.97 5.20 -3.19
CA ASP A 122 27.58 6.51 -3.75
C ASP A 122 26.97 6.36 -5.15
N ASP A 123 27.47 5.41 -5.95
CA ASP A 123 26.89 5.07 -7.26
C ASP A 123 25.44 4.53 -7.12
N ASP A 124 25.20 3.65 -6.11
CA ASP A 124 23.85 3.14 -5.84
C ASP A 124 22.90 4.28 -5.42
N LYS A 125 23.37 5.25 -4.62
CA LYS A 125 22.57 6.41 -4.21
C LYS A 125 22.18 7.30 -5.39
N GLU A 126 23.12 7.54 -6.32
CA GLU A 126 22.87 8.33 -7.53
C GLU A 126 21.84 7.61 -8.42
N LEU A 127 22.01 6.31 -8.66
CA LEU A 127 21.08 5.50 -9.44
C LEU A 127 19.67 5.49 -8.83
N MET A 128 19.57 5.34 -7.52
CA MET A 128 18.27 5.34 -6.83
C MET A 128 17.63 6.73 -6.77
N SER A 129 18.44 7.80 -6.71
CA SER A 129 17.92 9.18 -6.82
C SER A 129 17.30 9.43 -8.18
N LEU A 130 17.95 8.96 -9.25
CA LEU A 130 17.39 9.01 -10.61
C LEU A 130 16.12 8.18 -10.72
N ALA A 131 16.11 6.98 -10.13
CA ALA A 131 14.92 6.12 -10.10
C ALA A 131 13.75 6.79 -9.35
N ASP A 132 14.00 7.49 -8.23
CA ASP A 132 12.99 8.24 -7.49
C ASP A 132 12.43 9.41 -8.33
N GLN A 133 13.30 10.13 -9.01
CA GLN A 133 12.88 11.20 -9.91
C GLN A 133 12.02 10.66 -11.04
N MET A 134 12.47 9.63 -11.73
CA MET A 134 11.71 9.00 -12.82
C MET A 134 10.37 8.43 -12.35
N PHE A 135 10.35 7.82 -11.16
CA PHE A 135 9.12 7.30 -10.56
C PHE A 135 8.09 8.41 -10.33
N ARG A 136 8.53 9.56 -9.84
CA ARG A 136 7.64 10.71 -9.58
C ARG A 136 7.19 11.41 -10.85
N GLU A 137 8.11 11.63 -11.80
CA GLU A 137 7.83 12.34 -13.04
C GLU A 137 6.95 11.53 -14.00
N ASN A 138 7.08 10.21 -14.01
CA ASN A 138 6.29 9.32 -14.87
C ASN A 138 4.99 8.83 -14.19
N ALA A 139 4.71 9.27 -12.96
CA ALA A 139 3.47 8.88 -12.30
C ALA A 139 2.26 9.50 -13.01
N PRO A 140 1.22 8.71 -13.33
CA PRO A 140 0.01 9.20 -13.98
C PRO A 140 -0.81 10.14 -13.09
N MET A 141 -0.55 10.15 -11.79
CA MET A 141 -1.27 10.97 -10.81
C MET A 141 -0.30 11.56 -9.79
N SER A 142 -0.48 12.85 -9.47
CA SER A 142 0.26 13.50 -8.38
C SER A 142 -0.23 13.09 -7.00
N ALA A 143 0.60 13.26 -5.97
CA ALA A 143 0.18 13.02 -4.58
C ALA A 143 -0.97 13.95 -4.14
N ALA A 144 -1.04 15.17 -4.68
CA ALA A 144 -2.11 16.12 -4.38
C ALA A 144 -3.45 15.68 -4.97
N ASP A 145 -3.46 15.24 -6.24
CA ASP A 145 -4.67 14.74 -6.88
C ASP A 145 -5.15 13.44 -6.21
N ALA A 146 -4.22 12.52 -5.90
CA ALA A 146 -4.53 11.32 -5.16
C ALA A 146 -5.18 11.61 -3.80
N THR A 147 -4.69 12.63 -3.09
CA THR A 147 -5.27 13.07 -1.81
C THR A 147 -6.70 13.56 -2.00
N THR A 148 -6.97 14.30 -3.07
CA THR A 148 -8.32 14.79 -3.39
C THR A 148 -9.29 13.63 -3.63
N VAL A 149 -8.88 12.62 -4.40
CA VAL A 149 -9.68 11.40 -4.64
C VAL A 149 -9.97 10.67 -3.32
N ILE A 150 -8.92 10.44 -2.51
CA ILE A 150 -9.07 9.75 -1.22
C ILE A 150 -10.04 10.48 -0.30
N LEU A 151 -9.88 11.80 -0.11
CA LEU A 151 -10.75 12.56 0.79
C LEU A 151 -12.19 12.60 0.28
N THR A 152 -12.40 12.74 -1.02
CA THR A 152 -13.73 12.71 -1.63
C THR A 152 -14.44 11.38 -1.35
N ASP A 153 -13.75 10.27 -1.53
CA ASP A 153 -14.32 8.94 -1.33
C ASP A 153 -14.50 8.59 0.17
N VAL A 154 -13.60 9.07 1.04
CA VAL A 154 -13.76 8.96 2.50
C VAL A 154 -15.00 9.74 2.97
N LEU A 155 -15.19 10.97 2.49
CA LEU A 155 -16.39 11.77 2.81
C LEU A 155 -17.68 11.17 2.25
N ALA A 156 -17.57 10.39 1.17
CA ALA A 156 -18.68 9.61 0.61
C ALA A 156 -18.86 8.23 1.27
N GLU A 157 -18.15 7.97 2.36
CA GLU A 157 -18.20 6.72 3.16
C GLU A 157 -17.89 5.45 2.37
N ARG A 158 -17.10 5.56 1.30
CA ARG A 158 -16.72 4.40 0.49
C ARG A 158 -15.72 3.54 1.23
N TRP A 159 -16.06 2.28 1.44
CA TRP A 159 -15.18 1.33 2.11
C TRP A 159 -13.96 0.91 1.25
N ARG A 160 -14.10 0.95 -0.08
CA ARG A 160 -13.08 0.52 -1.05
C ARG A 160 -12.74 1.68 -1.98
N ILE A 161 -11.53 2.18 -1.90
CA ILE A 161 -11.07 3.36 -2.60
C ILE A 161 -9.87 2.99 -3.49
N LEU A 162 -10.11 2.91 -4.80
CA LEU A 162 -9.05 2.80 -5.81
C LEU A 162 -8.59 4.20 -6.21
N VAL A 163 -7.28 4.40 -6.33
CA VAL A 163 -6.70 5.71 -6.65
C VAL A 163 -5.80 5.61 -7.87
N GLY A 164 -6.21 6.24 -8.96
CA GLY A 164 -5.56 6.23 -10.26
C GLY A 164 -6.24 5.30 -11.27
N ASP A 165 -6.26 5.70 -12.54
CA ASP A 165 -6.88 4.92 -13.63
C ASP A 165 -6.19 3.56 -13.81
N ASP A 166 -4.88 3.49 -13.54
CA ASP A 166 -4.10 2.26 -13.52
C ASP A 166 -4.57 1.29 -12.44
N ALA A 167 -4.99 1.79 -11.27
CA ALA A 167 -5.56 0.96 -10.20
C ALA A 167 -6.89 0.34 -10.63
N TYR A 168 -7.76 1.09 -11.30
CA TYR A 168 -9.02 0.58 -11.83
C TYR A 168 -8.81 -0.42 -12.96
N ALA A 169 -7.90 -0.13 -13.89
CA ALA A 169 -7.58 -1.02 -15.00
C ALA A 169 -7.03 -2.36 -14.51
N LEU A 170 -6.09 -2.31 -13.56
CA LEU A 170 -5.48 -3.49 -12.98
C LEU A 170 -6.48 -4.33 -12.16
N ASP A 171 -7.32 -3.68 -11.34
CA ASP A 171 -8.36 -4.39 -10.59
C ASP A 171 -9.35 -5.11 -11.52
N SER A 172 -9.74 -4.46 -12.61
CA SER A 172 -10.63 -5.04 -13.59
C SER A 172 -9.98 -6.24 -14.30
N ALA A 173 -8.72 -6.13 -14.69
CA ALA A 173 -7.98 -7.20 -15.35
C ALA A 173 -7.81 -8.43 -14.44
N VAL A 174 -7.34 -8.23 -13.19
CA VAL A 174 -7.15 -9.31 -12.22
C VAL A 174 -8.47 -10.02 -11.87
N ARG A 175 -9.57 -9.29 -11.80
CA ARG A 175 -10.90 -9.88 -11.55
C ARG A 175 -11.47 -10.63 -12.73
N ALA A 176 -11.17 -10.19 -13.95
CA ALA A 176 -11.63 -10.83 -15.16
C ALA A 176 -10.96 -12.19 -15.39
N ASP A 177 -9.67 -12.30 -15.06
CA ASP A 177 -8.88 -13.52 -15.26
C ASP A 177 -7.85 -13.71 -14.14
N PRO A 178 -8.28 -14.11 -12.93
CA PRO A 178 -7.40 -14.25 -11.77
C PRO A 178 -6.40 -15.40 -11.91
N GLU A 179 -6.70 -16.42 -12.71
CA GLU A 179 -5.84 -17.59 -12.89
C GLU A 179 -4.57 -17.25 -13.71
N ASN A 180 -4.71 -16.34 -14.66
CA ASN A 180 -3.61 -15.90 -15.53
C ASN A 180 -3.00 -14.54 -15.10
N ALA A 181 -3.35 -14.02 -13.93
CA ALA A 181 -2.88 -12.72 -13.46
C ALA A 181 -1.35 -12.59 -13.28
N TYR A 182 -0.61 -13.69 -13.36
CA TYR A 182 0.85 -13.75 -13.18
C TYR A 182 1.60 -14.38 -14.37
N ASP A 183 0.96 -14.60 -15.48
CA ASP A 183 1.58 -15.21 -16.67
C ASP A 183 2.41 -14.24 -17.54
N GLY A 184 2.49 -12.98 -17.14
CA GLY A 184 3.24 -11.93 -17.84
C GLY A 184 2.42 -11.20 -18.93
N SER A 185 1.11 -11.47 -19.04
CA SER A 185 0.22 -10.81 -20.00
C SER A 185 -0.40 -9.50 -19.48
N MET A 186 -0.22 -9.17 -18.20
CA MET A 186 -0.70 -7.97 -17.51
C MET A 186 0.37 -6.91 -17.35
#